data_aad3f0c784888c1af8f6834452c0edbc
#
_entry.id   aad3f0c784888c1af8f6834452c0edbc
#
_cell.length_a   1.000
_cell.length_b   1.000
_cell.length_c   1.000
_cell.angle_alpha   90.00
_cell.angle_beta   90.00
_cell.angle_gamma   90.00
#
_symmetry.space_group_name_H-M   'P 1'
#
loop_
_entity.id
_entity.type
_entity.pdbx_description
1 polymer ?
#
loop_
_entity_poly.entity_id
_entity_poly.type
_entity_poly.pdbx_seq_one_letter_code
_entity_poly.pdbx_strand_id
1 'polypeptide(L)'
;MAGQVRTMATGGRAAGWKSVYDVLSKDILSLTLAPGELLDEMSLSRRFGFSRSPIREALIRLAGDGLVVTLPNRTTIVTPVDIVQFPKYVDALDIAQRVNTRLAAELRTEADLKAIAEAQVDFVAAIGSGDHLAMSGTNKAFHMAIARAGRNSYMMNFYERLLDEGRRILHLHFDYIERTRDGRLLTDEHEDMIDAIRARDVERADRLAHMHTRQFRDNFLDFLRMNYASSVDLGTPRS
;
A
#
# COMPACT_ATOMS: atom_id res chain seq x y z
N MET A 1 -18.17 48.22 26.58
CA MET A 1 -18.33 46.76 26.86
C MET A 1 -17.91 45.98 25.63
N ALA A 2 -16.71 45.41 25.66
CA ALA A 2 -16.10 44.73 24.55
C ALA A 2 -16.55 43.27 24.56
N GLY A 3 -17.17 42.83 23.46
CA GLY A 3 -17.57 41.46 23.23
C GLY A 3 -16.36 40.58 22.98
N GLN A 4 -16.12 39.59 23.85
CA GLN A 4 -15.13 38.54 23.68
C GLN A 4 -15.51 37.66 22.47
N VAL A 5 -14.71 37.73 21.41
CA VAL A 5 -14.72 36.76 20.33
C VAL A 5 -14.07 35.47 20.88
N ARG A 6 -14.89 34.46 21.06
CA ARG A 6 -14.50 33.12 21.53
C ARG A 6 -13.78 32.38 20.41
N THR A 7 -12.45 32.43 20.42
CA THR A 7 -11.59 31.55 19.62
C THR A 7 -11.67 30.13 20.22
N MET A 8 -12.53 29.29 19.67
CA MET A 8 -12.54 27.87 20.02
C MET A 8 -12.52 27.01 18.76
N ALA A 9 -11.64 26.01 18.80
CA ALA A 9 -11.69 24.75 18.06
C ALA A 9 -10.88 24.60 16.78
N THR A 10 -9.58 24.83 16.81
CA THR A 10 -8.66 24.22 15.84
C THR A 10 -8.16 22.85 16.29
N GLY A 11 -8.07 22.57 17.60
CA GLY A 11 -7.61 21.28 18.13
C GLY A 11 -8.60 20.11 17.97
N GLY A 12 -9.90 20.37 18.08
CA GLY A 12 -10.92 19.31 17.98
C GLY A 12 -11.17 18.81 16.54
N ARG A 13 -10.88 19.62 15.53
CA ARG A 13 -11.04 19.26 14.11
C ARG A 13 -9.93 18.32 13.63
N ALA A 14 -8.68 18.57 14.05
CA ALA A 14 -7.53 17.76 13.70
C ALA A 14 -7.60 16.35 14.33
N ALA A 15 -8.15 16.22 15.54
CA ALA A 15 -8.34 14.92 16.20
C ALA A 15 -9.48 14.11 15.57
N GLY A 16 -10.54 14.77 15.07
CA GLY A 16 -11.73 14.08 14.57
C GLY A 16 -11.51 13.34 13.26
N TRP A 17 -10.92 13.96 12.24
CA TRP A 17 -10.68 13.28 10.94
C TRP A 17 -9.69 12.12 11.09
N LYS A 18 -8.66 12.28 11.95
CA LYS A 18 -7.65 11.24 12.16
C LYS A 18 -8.28 9.98 12.78
N SER A 19 -9.11 10.14 13.81
CA SER A 19 -9.83 9.01 14.41
C SER A 19 -10.73 8.28 13.41
N VAL A 20 -11.43 9.03 12.55
CA VAL A 20 -12.26 8.43 11.47
C VAL A 20 -11.39 7.70 10.45
N TYR A 21 -10.29 8.33 10.02
CA TYR A 21 -9.34 7.75 9.06
C TYR A 21 -8.74 6.45 9.60
N ASP A 22 -8.23 6.45 10.84
CA ASP A 22 -7.58 5.28 11.45
C ASP A 22 -8.53 4.09 11.55
N VAL A 23 -9.79 4.32 11.95
CA VAL A 23 -10.79 3.25 12.04
C VAL A 23 -11.21 2.75 10.66
N LEU A 24 -11.53 3.65 9.72
CA LEU A 24 -11.94 3.24 8.37
C LEU A 24 -10.81 2.56 7.61
N SER A 25 -9.56 3.03 7.74
CA SER A 25 -8.40 2.36 7.15
C SER A 25 -8.31 0.92 7.64
N LYS A 26 -8.39 0.72 8.96
CA LYS A 26 -8.35 -0.62 9.56
C LYS A 26 -9.51 -1.48 9.05
N ASP A 27 -10.74 -0.95 9.04
CA ASP A 27 -11.91 -1.70 8.59
C ASP A 27 -11.82 -2.11 7.12
N ILE A 28 -11.26 -1.22 6.26
CA ILE A 28 -11.04 -1.50 4.83
C ILE A 28 -9.95 -2.56 4.64
N LEU A 29 -8.83 -2.42 5.36
CA LEU A 29 -7.69 -3.32 5.22
C LEU A 29 -7.96 -4.71 5.79
N SER A 30 -8.75 -4.80 6.86
CA SER A 30 -9.21 -6.08 7.43
C SER A 30 -10.40 -6.70 6.69
N LEU A 31 -10.85 -6.10 5.58
CA LEU A 31 -12.04 -6.51 4.82
C LEU A 31 -13.36 -6.48 5.63
N THR A 32 -13.39 -5.83 6.78
CA THR A 32 -14.62 -5.54 7.54
C THR A 32 -15.54 -4.66 6.71
N LEU A 33 -14.97 -3.70 5.97
CA LEU A 33 -15.62 -2.98 4.89
C LEU A 33 -15.20 -3.60 3.55
N ALA A 34 -16.16 -4.21 2.87
CA ALA A 34 -15.90 -4.96 1.65
C ALA A 34 -15.50 -4.06 0.47
N PRO A 35 -14.70 -4.57 -0.51
CA PRO A 35 -14.48 -3.89 -1.78
C PRO A 35 -15.79 -3.50 -2.47
N GLY A 36 -15.90 -2.23 -2.90
CA GLY A 36 -17.13 -1.69 -3.50
C GLY A 36 -18.21 -1.27 -2.50
N GLU A 37 -18.00 -1.46 -1.21
CA GLU A 37 -18.95 -1.04 -0.19
C GLU A 37 -19.13 0.48 -0.16
N LEU A 38 -20.38 0.92 -0.03
CA LEU A 38 -20.76 2.33 -0.02
C LEU A 38 -20.40 2.98 1.31
N LEU A 39 -19.70 4.12 1.24
CA LEU A 39 -19.36 4.95 2.38
C LEU A 39 -20.17 6.25 2.36
N ASP A 40 -21.35 6.22 3.01
CA ASP A 40 -22.23 7.37 3.10
C ASP A 40 -21.82 8.33 4.22
N GLU A 41 -21.54 9.60 3.86
CA GLU A 41 -21.12 10.66 4.82
C GLU A 41 -22.09 10.82 6.01
N MET A 42 -23.40 10.66 5.81
CA MET A 42 -24.39 10.81 6.88
C MET A 42 -24.36 9.63 7.86
N SER A 43 -24.24 8.43 7.33
CA SER A 43 -24.12 7.22 8.13
C SER A 43 -22.81 7.20 8.92
N LEU A 44 -21.70 7.58 8.31
CA LEU A 44 -20.42 7.75 8.98
C LEU A 44 -20.47 8.85 10.05
N SER A 45 -21.12 9.98 9.77
CA SER A 45 -21.33 11.07 10.74
C SER A 45 -22.07 10.55 12.00
N ARG A 46 -23.09 9.74 11.83
CA ARG A 46 -23.83 9.08 12.94
C ARG A 46 -22.98 8.06 13.67
N ARG A 47 -22.25 7.20 12.93
CA ARG A 47 -21.37 6.15 13.49
C ARG A 47 -20.29 6.73 14.38
N PHE A 48 -19.64 7.80 13.94
CA PHE A 48 -18.49 8.40 14.62
C PHE A 48 -18.85 9.55 15.57
N GLY A 49 -20.07 10.05 15.54
CA GLY A 49 -20.48 11.20 16.35
C GLY A 49 -19.84 12.53 15.93
N PHE A 50 -19.32 12.64 14.72
CA PHE A 50 -18.70 13.85 14.18
C PHE A 50 -19.59 14.53 13.15
N SER A 51 -19.39 15.82 12.94
CA SER A 51 -20.00 16.55 11.82
C SER A 51 -19.46 16.04 10.48
N ARG A 52 -20.10 16.44 9.36
CA ARG A 52 -19.67 16.00 8.01
C ARG A 52 -18.27 16.45 7.63
N SER A 53 -17.77 17.56 8.18
CA SER A 53 -16.47 18.12 7.78
C SER A 53 -15.28 17.17 8.09
N PRO A 54 -15.07 16.66 9.31
CA PRO A 54 -14.03 15.68 9.60
C PRO A 54 -14.24 14.34 8.88
N ILE A 55 -15.50 13.91 8.64
CA ILE A 55 -15.78 12.71 7.84
C ILE A 55 -15.26 12.89 6.41
N ARG A 56 -15.61 14.02 5.77
CA ARG A 56 -15.17 14.33 4.40
C ARG A 56 -13.65 14.45 4.31
N GLU A 57 -13.00 15.07 5.28
CA GLU A 57 -11.55 15.17 5.33
C GLU A 57 -10.89 13.79 5.42
N ALA A 58 -11.41 12.88 6.26
CA ALA A 58 -10.95 11.50 6.34
C ALA A 58 -11.12 10.76 5.00
N LEU A 59 -12.29 10.89 4.35
CA LEU A 59 -12.55 10.26 3.05
C LEU A 59 -11.61 10.78 1.95
N ILE A 60 -11.31 12.09 1.94
CA ILE A 60 -10.33 12.67 0.99
C ILE A 60 -8.95 12.06 1.19
N ARG A 61 -8.51 11.87 2.43
CA ARG A 61 -7.21 11.26 2.73
C ARG A 61 -7.19 9.78 2.37
N LEU A 62 -8.24 9.04 2.71
CA LEU A 62 -8.41 7.65 2.29
C LEU A 62 -8.39 7.50 0.75
N ALA A 63 -8.96 8.48 0.02
CA ALA A 63 -8.89 8.51 -1.43
C ALA A 63 -7.46 8.80 -1.94
N GLY A 64 -6.73 9.69 -1.27
CA GLY A 64 -5.31 9.93 -1.54
C GLY A 64 -4.44 8.68 -1.34
N ASP A 65 -4.84 7.82 -0.40
CA ASP A 65 -4.17 6.54 -0.12
C ASP A 65 -4.72 5.37 -0.97
N GLY A 66 -5.64 5.62 -1.91
CA GLY A 66 -6.23 4.60 -2.77
C GLY A 66 -7.19 3.62 -2.07
N LEU A 67 -7.52 3.86 -0.79
CA LEU A 67 -8.41 2.99 -0.01
C LEU A 67 -9.88 3.16 -0.37
N VAL A 68 -10.27 4.34 -0.83
CA VAL A 68 -11.61 4.64 -1.31
C VAL A 68 -11.54 5.39 -2.64
N VAL A 69 -12.64 5.35 -3.40
CA VAL A 69 -12.78 6.10 -4.66
C VAL A 69 -14.12 6.82 -4.68
N THR A 70 -14.12 8.06 -5.18
CA THR A 70 -15.35 8.83 -5.41
C THR A 70 -15.75 8.67 -6.86
N LEU A 71 -16.92 8.11 -7.08
CA LEU A 71 -17.49 7.89 -8.41
C LEU A 71 -18.01 9.22 -9.02
N PRO A 72 -18.27 9.30 -10.35
CA PRO A 72 -18.77 10.51 -11.01
C PRO A 72 -20.09 11.05 -10.43
N ASN A 73 -20.92 10.17 -9.88
CA ASN A 73 -22.18 10.53 -9.18
C ASN A 73 -21.95 11.04 -7.75
N ARG A 74 -20.70 11.30 -7.35
CA ARG A 74 -20.27 11.75 -6.02
C ARG A 74 -20.47 10.71 -4.90
N THR A 75 -20.70 9.47 -5.24
CA THR A 75 -20.74 8.36 -4.29
C THR A 75 -19.31 7.94 -3.94
N THR A 76 -18.99 7.83 -2.66
CA THR A 76 -17.70 7.28 -2.21
C THR A 76 -17.89 5.80 -1.88
N ILE A 77 -17.02 4.96 -2.43
CA ILE A 77 -17.01 3.52 -2.16
C ILE A 77 -15.60 3.07 -1.76
N VAL A 78 -15.52 1.97 -1.03
CA VAL A 78 -14.25 1.26 -0.83
C VAL A 78 -13.71 0.86 -2.20
N THR A 79 -12.44 1.17 -2.49
CA THR A 79 -11.83 0.90 -3.81
C THR A 79 -11.99 -0.58 -4.16
N PRO A 80 -12.61 -0.93 -5.29
CA PRO A 80 -12.67 -2.31 -5.74
C PRO A 80 -11.28 -2.86 -6.04
N VAL A 81 -11.06 -4.16 -5.84
CA VAL A 81 -9.91 -4.87 -6.39
C VAL A 81 -10.30 -5.39 -7.76
N ASP A 82 -9.74 -4.82 -8.81
CA ASP A 82 -10.01 -5.27 -10.18
C ASP A 82 -9.11 -6.48 -10.50
N ILE A 83 -9.64 -7.68 -10.22
CA ILE A 83 -8.94 -8.94 -10.45
C ILE A 83 -8.63 -9.15 -11.95
N VAL A 84 -9.45 -8.61 -12.84
CA VAL A 84 -9.27 -8.75 -14.31
C VAL A 84 -8.08 -7.90 -14.79
N GLN A 85 -7.87 -6.73 -14.19
CA GLN A 85 -6.74 -5.86 -14.53
C GLN A 85 -5.47 -6.22 -13.74
N PHE A 86 -5.57 -6.99 -12.68
CA PHE A 86 -4.44 -7.33 -11.82
C PHE A 86 -3.23 -7.92 -12.57
N PRO A 87 -3.37 -8.86 -13.53
CA PRO A 87 -2.22 -9.34 -14.31
C PRO A 87 -1.51 -8.23 -15.07
N LYS A 88 -2.25 -7.32 -15.72
CA LYS A 88 -1.67 -6.19 -16.46
C LYS A 88 -0.99 -5.18 -15.54
N TYR A 89 -1.55 -4.97 -14.35
CA TYR A 89 -0.93 -4.16 -13.32
C TYR A 89 0.41 -4.76 -12.88
N VAL A 90 0.45 -6.08 -12.61
CA VAL A 90 1.69 -6.78 -12.21
C VAL A 90 2.74 -6.73 -13.32
N ASP A 91 2.37 -6.90 -14.58
CA ASP A 91 3.29 -6.79 -15.71
C ASP A 91 3.91 -5.39 -15.79
N ALA A 92 3.11 -4.35 -15.63
CA ALA A 92 3.60 -2.96 -15.59
C ALA A 92 4.53 -2.71 -14.39
N LEU A 93 4.14 -3.22 -13.20
CA LEU A 93 4.92 -3.12 -11.98
C LEU A 93 6.28 -3.82 -12.12
N ASP A 94 6.29 -5.03 -12.67
CA ASP A 94 7.52 -5.80 -12.93
C ASP A 94 8.50 -5.03 -13.82
N ILE A 95 8.02 -4.52 -14.96
CA ILE A 95 8.84 -3.73 -15.87
C ILE A 95 9.40 -2.49 -15.18
N ALA A 96 8.55 -1.74 -14.46
CA ALA A 96 8.97 -0.52 -13.79
C ALA A 96 9.98 -0.80 -12.67
N GLN A 97 9.77 -1.82 -11.87
CA GLN A 97 10.66 -2.21 -10.77
C GLN A 97 12.02 -2.65 -11.31
N ARG A 98 12.05 -3.54 -12.29
CA ARG A 98 13.28 -4.03 -12.93
C ARG A 98 14.11 -2.90 -13.51
N VAL A 99 13.50 -2.02 -14.29
CA VAL A 99 14.20 -0.88 -14.89
C VAL A 99 14.79 0.04 -13.83
N ASN A 100 14.03 0.41 -12.79
CA ASN A 100 14.55 1.28 -11.74
C ASN A 100 15.66 0.62 -10.93
N THR A 101 15.58 -0.68 -10.64
CA THR A 101 16.59 -1.43 -9.88
C THR A 101 17.88 -1.61 -10.69
N ARG A 102 17.76 -1.90 -12.00
CA ARG A 102 18.92 -1.94 -12.93
C ARG A 102 19.65 -0.60 -12.97
N LEU A 103 18.91 0.49 -13.19
CA LEU A 103 19.48 1.83 -13.23
C LEU A 103 20.11 2.22 -11.89
N ALA A 104 19.52 1.81 -10.77
CA ALA A 104 20.12 2.02 -9.45
C ALA A 104 21.46 1.28 -9.32
N ALA A 105 21.54 0.03 -9.73
CA ALA A 105 22.79 -0.75 -9.70
C ALA A 105 23.87 -0.09 -10.56
N GLU A 106 23.50 0.48 -11.71
CA GLU A 106 24.44 1.13 -12.62
C GLU A 106 24.89 2.50 -12.11
N LEU A 107 23.97 3.35 -11.61
CA LEU A 107 24.17 4.78 -11.43
C LEU A 107 24.31 5.23 -9.96
N ARG A 108 24.05 4.35 -8.99
CA ARG A 108 24.05 4.71 -7.56
C ARG A 108 25.34 5.35 -7.10
N THR A 109 25.24 6.29 -6.17
CA THR A 109 26.33 6.83 -5.37
C THR A 109 26.35 6.16 -3.97
N GLU A 110 27.38 6.44 -3.17
CA GLU A 110 27.41 5.99 -1.76
C GLU A 110 26.29 6.63 -0.93
N ALA A 111 25.92 7.87 -1.23
CA ALA A 111 24.80 8.54 -0.57
C ALA A 111 23.45 7.87 -0.88
N ASP A 112 23.28 7.37 -2.11
CA ASP A 112 22.08 6.60 -2.48
C ASP A 112 22.03 5.27 -1.73
N LEU A 113 23.14 4.54 -1.63
CA LEU A 113 23.18 3.29 -0.85
C LEU A 113 22.81 3.51 0.61
N LYS A 114 23.29 4.61 1.19
CA LYS A 114 22.92 4.99 2.55
C LYS A 114 21.41 5.24 2.66
N ALA A 115 20.85 6.02 1.75
CA ALA A 115 19.41 6.33 1.75
C ALA A 115 18.53 5.07 1.55
N ILE A 116 18.96 4.12 0.70
CA ILE A 116 18.28 2.84 0.49
C ILE A 116 18.34 2.00 1.77
N ALA A 117 19.50 1.90 2.43
CA ALA A 117 19.67 1.16 3.67
C ALA A 117 18.86 1.76 4.82
N GLU A 118 18.81 3.09 4.94
CA GLU A 118 17.97 3.78 5.95
C GLU A 118 16.49 3.48 5.73
N ALA A 119 16.01 3.52 4.48
CA ALA A 119 14.62 3.17 4.15
C ALA A 119 14.30 1.69 4.46
N GLN A 120 15.27 0.78 4.30
CA GLN A 120 15.12 -0.62 4.70
C GLN A 120 15.00 -0.78 6.21
N VAL A 121 15.80 -0.05 6.99
CA VAL A 121 15.71 -0.05 8.46
C VAL A 121 14.31 0.38 8.92
N ASP A 122 13.76 1.44 8.30
CA ASP A 122 12.40 1.92 8.60
C ASP A 122 11.33 0.85 8.27
N PHE A 123 11.51 0.14 7.16
CA PHE A 123 10.60 -0.95 6.77
C PHE A 123 10.66 -2.12 7.76
N VAL A 124 11.84 -2.56 8.15
CA VAL A 124 12.03 -3.63 9.17
C VAL A 124 11.37 -3.23 10.50
N ALA A 125 11.53 -1.97 10.92
CA ALA A 125 10.89 -1.46 12.14
C ALA A 125 9.35 -1.48 12.02
N ALA A 126 8.81 -1.14 10.84
CA ALA A 126 7.37 -1.17 10.60
C ALA A 126 6.81 -2.61 10.63
N ILE A 127 7.52 -3.60 10.09
CA ILE A 127 7.15 -5.03 10.21
C ILE A 127 7.03 -5.42 11.68
N GLY A 128 8.02 -5.04 12.50
CA GLY A 128 8.02 -5.35 13.94
C GLY A 128 6.85 -4.73 14.72
N SER A 129 6.23 -3.67 14.21
CA SER A 129 5.08 -3.01 14.84
C SER A 129 3.72 -3.64 14.48
N GLY A 130 3.64 -4.45 13.42
CA GLY A 130 2.37 -4.99 12.89
C GLY A 130 1.44 -3.93 12.30
N ASP A 131 1.93 -2.70 12.06
CA ASP A 131 1.15 -1.62 11.42
C ASP A 131 1.28 -1.71 9.90
N HIS A 132 0.29 -2.32 9.24
CA HIS A 132 0.28 -2.50 7.79
C HIS A 132 0.31 -1.17 7.01
N LEU A 133 -0.23 -0.07 7.57
CA LEU A 133 -0.13 1.26 6.95
C LEU A 133 1.31 1.76 6.97
N ALA A 134 1.98 1.64 8.13
CA ALA A 134 3.39 1.97 8.25
C ALA A 134 4.24 1.07 7.34
N MET A 135 3.98 -0.25 7.32
CA MET A 135 4.67 -1.20 6.43
C MET A 135 4.55 -0.80 4.96
N SER A 136 3.34 -0.46 4.48
CA SER A 136 3.17 -0.08 3.08
C SER A 136 3.81 1.26 2.74
N GLY A 137 3.80 2.21 3.67
CA GLY A 137 4.46 3.51 3.51
C GLY A 137 5.99 3.38 3.43
N THR A 138 6.58 2.62 4.34
CA THR A 138 8.04 2.39 4.38
C THR A 138 8.51 1.49 3.24
N ASN A 139 7.71 0.49 2.84
CA ASN A 139 7.96 -0.31 1.64
C ASN A 139 8.02 0.59 0.37
N LYS A 140 7.04 1.48 0.20
CA LYS A 140 7.08 2.47 -0.90
C LYS A 140 8.32 3.34 -0.80
N ALA A 141 8.68 3.82 0.39
CA ALA A 141 9.86 4.67 0.59
C ALA A 141 11.16 3.96 0.17
N PHE A 142 11.31 2.68 0.49
CA PHE A 142 12.41 1.81 0.08
C PHE A 142 12.50 1.72 -1.46
N HIS A 143 11.44 1.33 -2.12
CA HIS A 143 11.40 1.22 -3.58
C HIS A 143 11.65 2.56 -4.28
N MET A 144 11.16 3.66 -3.72
CA MET A 144 11.41 5.01 -4.24
C MET A 144 12.85 5.48 -4.00
N ALA A 145 13.52 5.04 -2.94
CA ALA A 145 14.94 5.29 -2.74
C ALA A 145 15.77 4.62 -3.85
N ILE A 146 15.46 3.39 -4.20
CA ILE A 146 16.06 2.68 -5.34
C ILE A 146 15.78 3.44 -6.65
N ALA A 147 14.54 3.83 -6.91
CA ALA A 147 14.19 4.54 -8.14
C ALA A 147 14.91 5.89 -8.28
N ARG A 148 15.10 6.63 -7.18
CA ARG A 148 15.89 7.88 -7.18
C ARG A 148 17.35 7.63 -7.53
N ALA A 149 17.94 6.55 -7.02
CA ALA A 149 19.31 6.16 -7.35
C ALA A 149 19.49 5.89 -8.86
N GLY A 150 18.45 5.46 -9.55
CA GLY A 150 18.43 5.22 -10.99
C GLY A 150 18.38 6.48 -11.87
N ARG A 151 18.23 7.69 -11.29
CA ARG A 151 18.31 9.00 -11.99
C ARG A 151 17.35 9.19 -13.18
N ASN A 152 16.35 8.33 -13.38
CA ASN A 152 15.37 8.44 -14.46
C ASN A 152 14.01 8.91 -13.91
N SER A 153 13.74 10.22 -13.99
CA SER A 153 12.50 10.80 -13.44
C SER A 153 11.23 10.28 -14.11
N TYR A 154 11.25 9.90 -15.37
CA TYR A 154 10.09 9.33 -16.07
C TYR A 154 9.74 7.94 -15.51
N MET A 155 10.74 7.06 -15.39
CA MET A 155 10.55 5.73 -14.83
C MET A 155 10.20 5.79 -13.34
N MET A 156 10.84 6.67 -12.60
CA MET A 156 10.53 6.91 -11.18
C MET A 156 9.07 7.33 -10.99
N ASN A 157 8.57 8.33 -11.74
CA ASN A 157 7.20 8.83 -11.63
C ASN A 157 6.17 7.79 -12.09
N PHE A 158 6.51 6.98 -13.10
CA PHE A 158 5.65 5.87 -13.53
C PHE A 158 5.57 4.80 -12.43
N TYR A 159 6.69 4.43 -11.85
CA TYR A 159 6.77 3.44 -10.77
C TYR A 159 6.05 3.91 -9.51
N GLU A 160 6.22 5.19 -9.13
CA GLU A 160 5.51 5.77 -7.98
C GLU A 160 3.99 5.62 -8.09
N ARG A 161 3.42 5.91 -9.27
CA ARG A 161 1.98 5.73 -9.52
C ARG A 161 1.54 4.28 -9.37
N LEU A 162 2.34 3.32 -9.86
CA LEU A 162 2.03 1.90 -9.72
C LEU A 162 2.10 1.45 -8.26
N LEU A 163 3.08 1.94 -7.49
CA LEU A 163 3.18 1.66 -6.06
C LEU A 163 1.97 2.22 -5.28
N ASP A 164 1.49 3.42 -5.64
CA ASP A 164 0.28 4.00 -5.02
C ASP A 164 -0.99 3.23 -5.38
N GLU A 165 -1.14 2.84 -6.65
CA GLU A 165 -2.28 2.04 -7.11
C GLU A 165 -2.30 0.65 -6.43
N GLY A 166 -1.14 0.02 -6.26
CA GLY A 166 -0.99 -1.29 -5.64
C GLY A 166 -1.08 -1.30 -4.13
N ARG A 167 -1.11 -0.16 -3.48
CA ARG A 167 -1.02 -0.04 -2.01
C ARG A 167 -2.00 -0.93 -1.27
N ARG A 168 -3.25 -0.98 -1.72
CA ARG A 168 -4.26 -1.82 -1.11
C ARG A 168 -3.99 -3.31 -1.29
N ILE A 169 -3.55 -3.73 -2.48
CA ILE A 169 -3.18 -5.12 -2.75
C ILE A 169 -1.99 -5.51 -1.87
N LEU A 170 -1.06 -4.59 -1.67
CA LEU A 170 0.09 -4.78 -0.79
C LEU A 170 -0.32 -5.01 0.68
N HIS A 171 -1.37 -4.34 1.18
CA HIS A 171 -1.90 -4.62 2.51
C HIS A 171 -2.45 -6.05 2.64
N LEU A 172 -3.18 -6.52 1.63
CA LEU A 172 -3.68 -7.90 1.60
C LEU A 172 -2.53 -8.91 1.53
N HIS A 173 -1.47 -8.58 0.82
CA HIS A 173 -0.24 -9.36 0.76
C HIS A 173 0.46 -9.46 2.13
N PHE A 174 0.58 -8.34 2.87
CA PHE A 174 1.15 -8.35 4.22
C PHE A 174 0.31 -9.17 5.20
N ASP A 175 -1.01 -8.99 5.22
CA ASP A 175 -1.92 -9.78 6.04
C ASP A 175 -1.79 -11.29 5.74
N TYR A 176 -1.65 -11.66 4.46
CA TYR A 176 -1.42 -13.05 4.07
C TYR A 176 -0.09 -13.60 4.61
N ILE A 177 1.01 -12.85 4.46
CA ILE A 177 2.32 -13.29 4.95
C ILE A 177 2.32 -13.43 6.47
N GLU A 178 1.78 -12.46 7.19
CA GLU A 178 1.70 -12.50 8.66
C GLU A 178 0.96 -13.73 9.16
N ARG A 179 -0.10 -14.16 8.47
CA ARG A 179 -0.90 -15.33 8.85
C ARG A 179 -0.32 -16.68 8.41
N THR A 180 0.48 -16.73 7.36
CA THR A 180 0.83 -17.99 6.70
C THR A 180 2.31 -18.27 6.58
N ARG A 181 3.15 -17.25 6.70
CA ARG A 181 4.60 -17.34 6.44
C ARG A 181 5.41 -16.59 7.50
N ASP A 182 6.73 -16.81 7.46
CA ASP A 182 7.67 -16.01 8.27
C ASP A 182 7.87 -14.63 7.62
N GLY A 183 7.63 -13.57 8.38
CA GLY A 183 7.83 -12.18 7.94
C GLY A 183 9.26 -11.84 7.50
N ARG A 184 10.25 -12.70 7.81
CA ARG A 184 11.63 -12.57 7.31
C ARG A 184 11.73 -12.61 5.79
N LEU A 185 10.82 -13.30 5.11
CA LEU A 185 10.80 -13.34 3.65
C LEU A 185 10.73 -11.94 3.02
N LEU A 186 10.03 -11.00 3.66
CA LEU A 186 9.92 -9.62 3.18
C LEU A 186 11.24 -8.84 3.30
N THR A 187 12.04 -9.13 4.33
CA THR A 187 13.31 -8.45 4.60
C THR A 187 14.44 -9.00 3.75
N ASP A 188 14.51 -10.32 3.60
CA ASP A 188 15.60 -11.00 2.92
C ASP A 188 15.67 -10.63 1.43
N GLU A 189 14.51 -10.51 0.76
CA GLU A 189 14.44 -10.07 -0.63
C GLU A 189 14.95 -8.65 -0.85
N HIS A 190 14.64 -7.74 0.07
CA HIS A 190 15.14 -6.38 0.02
C HIS A 190 16.64 -6.31 0.24
N GLU A 191 17.19 -7.07 1.21
CA GLU A 191 18.62 -7.14 1.47
C GLU A 191 19.38 -7.68 0.25
N ASP A 192 18.88 -8.72 -0.40
CA ASP A 192 19.45 -9.24 -1.64
C ASP A 192 19.49 -8.20 -2.76
N MET A 193 18.43 -7.38 -2.91
CA MET A 193 18.42 -6.28 -3.88
C MET A 193 19.44 -5.19 -3.51
N ILE A 194 19.55 -4.83 -2.23
CA ILE A 194 20.57 -3.88 -1.74
C ILE A 194 21.97 -4.37 -2.07
N ASP A 195 22.26 -5.64 -1.84
CA ASP A 195 23.55 -6.25 -2.10
C ASP A 195 23.89 -6.25 -3.59
N ALA A 196 22.95 -6.56 -4.47
CA ALA A 196 23.12 -6.49 -5.91
C ALA A 196 23.41 -5.05 -6.38
N ILE A 197 22.65 -4.07 -5.87
CA ILE A 197 22.86 -2.64 -6.16
C ILE A 197 24.23 -2.18 -5.64
N ARG A 198 24.61 -2.58 -4.43
CA ARG A 198 25.94 -2.27 -3.84
C ARG A 198 27.06 -2.80 -4.70
N ALA A 199 26.95 -4.04 -5.14
CA ALA A 199 27.92 -4.71 -6.00
C ALA A 199 27.94 -4.21 -7.44
N ARG A 200 26.99 -3.34 -7.86
CA ARG A 200 26.77 -2.92 -9.26
C ARG A 200 26.50 -4.10 -10.20
N ASP A 201 25.95 -5.18 -9.67
CA ASP A 201 25.55 -6.34 -10.45
C ASP A 201 24.15 -6.12 -11.05
N VAL A 202 24.12 -5.45 -12.20
CA VAL A 202 22.91 -5.03 -12.92
C VAL A 202 22.03 -6.22 -13.26
N GLU A 203 22.63 -7.35 -13.67
CA GLU A 203 21.87 -8.54 -14.06
C GLU A 203 21.28 -9.28 -12.83
N ARG A 204 22.00 -9.33 -11.73
CA ARG A 204 21.47 -9.85 -10.46
C ARG A 204 20.36 -8.94 -9.94
N ALA A 205 20.54 -7.64 -9.97
CA ALA A 205 19.55 -6.65 -9.56
C ALA A 205 18.23 -6.78 -10.35
N ASP A 206 18.31 -6.98 -11.68
CA ASP A 206 17.17 -7.25 -12.55
C ASP A 206 16.41 -8.53 -12.16
N ARG A 207 17.15 -9.64 -12.00
CA ARG A 207 16.53 -10.91 -11.61
C ARG A 207 15.85 -10.86 -10.26
N LEU A 208 16.48 -10.22 -9.26
CA LEU A 208 15.91 -10.09 -7.92
C LEU A 208 14.66 -9.20 -7.92
N ALA A 209 14.66 -8.10 -8.66
CA ALA A 209 13.50 -7.26 -8.85
C ALA A 209 12.32 -8.03 -9.48
N HIS A 210 12.60 -8.84 -10.50
CA HIS A 210 11.60 -9.73 -11.11
C HIS A 210 11.04 -10.77 -10.13
N MET A 211 11.91 -11.42 -9.38
CA MET A 211 11.49 -12.43 -8.39
C MET A 211 10.61 -11.81 -7.31
N HIS A 212 10.96 -10.64 -6.82
CA HIS A 212 10.19 -9.90 -5.82
C HIS A 212 8.77 -9.56 -6.31
N THR A 213 8.63 -9.05 -7.55
CA THR A 213 7.30 -8.79 -8.11
C THR A 213 6.50 -10.08 -8.31
N ARG A 214 7.15 -11.17 -8.73
CA ARG A 214 6.47 -12.47 -8.86
C ARG A 214 5.98 -13.00 -7.52
N GLN A 215 6.77 -12.88 -6.47
CA GLN A 215 6.38 -13.32 -5.14
C GLN A 215 5.20 -12.50 -4.60
N PHE A 216 5.20 -11.19 -4.79
CA PHE A 216 4.03 -10.34 -4.51
C PHE A 216 2.77 -10.83 -5.23
N ARG A 217 2.86 -11.11 -6.53
CA ARG A 217 1.75 -11.65 -7.33
C ARG A 217 1.26 -12.98 -6.77
N ASP A 218 2.15 -13.93 -6.54
CA ASP A 218 1.81 -15.29 -6.15
C ASP A 218 1.17 -15.31 -4.75
N ASN A 219 1.69 -14.53 -3.81
CA ASN A 219 1.10 -14.37 -2.48
C ASN A 219 -0.29 -13.75 -2.53
N PHE A 220 -0.52 -12.76 -3.40
CA PHE A 220 -1.86 -12.17 -3.57
C PHE A 220 -2.85 -13.17 -4.19
N LEU A 221 -2.43 -13.96 -5.17
CA LEU A 221 -3.28 -15.01 -5.75
C LEU A 221 -3.61 -16.11 -4.74
N ASP A 222 -2.67 -16.49 -3.89
CA ASP A 222 -2.91 -17.44 -2.80
C ASP A 222 -3.85 -16.86 -1.75
N PHE A 223 -3.71 -15.57 -1.39
CA PHE A 223 -4.68 -14.87 -0.55
C PHE A 223 -6.11 -14.96 -1.13
N LEU A 224 -6.27 -14.70 -2.43
CA LEU A 224 -7.57 -14.79 -3.08
C LEU A 224 -8.13 -16.22 -3.05
N ARG A 225 -7.31 -17.23 -3.30
CA ARG A 225 -7.72 -18.64 -3.21
C ARG A 225 -8.21 -19.01 -1.81
N MET A 226 -7.48 -18.61 -0.78
CA MET A 226 -7.84 -18.92 0.60
C MET A 226 -9.13 -18.23 1.07
N ASN A 227 -9.37 -17.00 0.62
CA ASN A 227 -10.50 -16.20 1.15
C ASN A 227 -11.75 -16.25 0.27
N TYR A 228 -11.63 -16.60 -1.02
CA TYR A 228 -12.75 -16.53 -1.97
C TYR A 228 -13.06 -17.87 -2.67
N ALA A 229 -12.11 -18.80 -2.79
CA ALA A 229 -12.36 -20.07 -3.45
C ALA A 229 -13.06 -21.11 -2.56
N SER A 230 -13.03 -20.94 -1.24
CA SER A 230 -13.66 -21.87 -0.28
C SER A 230 -15.16 -21.66 -0.10
N SER A 231 -15.79 -20.68 -0.75
CA SER A 231 -17.23 -20.40 -0.62
C SER A 231 -18.12 -21.16 -1.60
N VAL A 232 -17.55 -21.94 -2.52
CA VAL A 232 -18.33 -22.78 -3.45
C VAL A 232 -18.12 -24.25 -3.08
N ASP A 233 -18.90 -24.73 -2.13
CA ASP A 233 -19.08 -26.17 -1.92
C ASP A 233 -20.01 -26.70 -3.02
N LEU A 234 -19.43 -27.18 -4.10
CA LEU A 234 -20.13 -27.99 -5.08
C LEU A 234 -20.30 -29.38 -4.46
N GLY A 235 -21.35 -29.50 -3.59
CA GLY A 235 -21.69 -30.75 -2.96
C GLY A 235 -21.57 -31.90 -3.95
N THR A 236 -20.82 -32.95 -3.57
CA THR A 236 -20.72 -34.20 -4.35
C THR A 236 -22.10 -34.67 -4.74
N PRO A 237 -22.36 -34.99 -6.03
CA PRO A 237 -23.63 -35.58 -6.44
C PRO A 237 -23.89 -36.82 -5.61
N ARG A 238 -24.99 -36.84 -4.87
CA ARG A 238 -25.42 -38.06 -4.19
C ARG A 238 -25.77 -39.09 -5.27
N SER A 239 -24.98 -40.16 -5.29
CA SER A 239 -25.21 -41.38 -6.07
C SER A 239 -26.53 -42.06 -5.69
#